data_6c5684ee3f777916a76660ba4c286f81
#
_entry.id   6c5684ee3f777916a76660ba4c286f81
#
_cell.length_a   1.000
_cell.length_b   1.000
_cell.length_c   1.000
_cell.angle_alpha   90.00
_cell.angle_beta   90.00
_cell.angle_gamma   90.00
#
_symmetry.space_group_name_H-M   'P 1'
#
loop_
_entity.id
_entity.type
_entity.pdbx_description
1 polymer ?
#
loop_
_entity_poly.entity_id
_entity_poly.type
_entity_poly.pdbx_seq_one_letter_code
_entity_poly.pdbx_strand_id
1 'polypeptide(L)'
;MRKTTVYDCSIIKLDQHHSDRKGDICVVENGVTIPFNVKRTYYLYDIPGGEERGAHAHKELQQLIIAASGSFDVTLNDGNVKRTFTLNRPYQGLYIVPGMWRELNNFSSGSVCLVLASEGYDEKDYIRDYQDFLEYKNSQI
;
A
#
# COMPACT_ATOMS: atom_id res chain seq x y z
N MET A 1 13.99 -7.41 -15.91
CA MET A 1 13.19 -7.63 -14.69
C MET A 1 11.84 -8.21 -15.08
N ARG A 2 11.36 -9.24 -14.37
CA ARG A 2 10.09 -9.83 -14.74
C ARG A 2 8.93 -8.88 -14.42
N LYS A 3 7.87 -8.99 -15.21
CA LYS A 3 6.65 -8.23 -15.00
C LYS A 3 5.96 -8.68 -13.71
N THR A 4 5.66 -7.74 -12.82
CA THR A 4 4.95 -8.03 -11.58
C THR A 4 3.44 -8.12 -11.82
N THR A 5 2.74 -8.87 -10.97
CA THR A 5 1.30 -9.02 -11.02
C THR A 5 0.69 -8.71 -9.65
N VAL A 6 -0.63 -8.57 -9.61
CA VAL A 6 -1.34 -8.35 -8.34
C VAL A 6 -1.14 -9.50 -7.36
N TYR A 7 -0.79 -10.70 -7.86
CA TYR A 7 -0.54 -11.88 -7.02
C TYR A 7 0.84 -11.86 -6.35
N ASP A 8 1.70 -10.93 -6.71
CA ASP A 8 2.95 -10.67 -6.01
C ASP A 8 2.73 -9.80 -4.76
N CYS A 9 1.54 -9.22 -4.62
CA CYS A 9 1.13 -8.42 -3.48
C CYS A 9 0.32 -9.28 -2.50
N SER A 10 0.42 -8.99 -1.22
CA SER A 10 -0.26 -9.81 -0.21
C SER A 10 -0.49 -9.05 1.09
N ILE A 11 -1.47 -9.53 1.86
CA ILE A 11 -1.67 -9.09 3.23
C ILE A 11 -0.62 -9.77 4.11
N ILE A 12 0.11 -8.97 4.87
CA ILE A 12 1.07 -9.44 5.86
C ILE A 12 0.45 -9.24 7.24
N LYS A 13 0.42 -10.31 8.04
CA LYS A 13 0.04 -10.18 9.45
C LYS A 13 1.24 -9.65 10.21
N LEU A 14 1.07 -8.50 10.84
CA LEU A 14 2.15 -7.85 11.59
C LEU A 14 2.37 -8.53 12.93
N ASP A 15 3.56 -8.32 13.50
CA ASP A 15 3.94 -8.82 14.80
C ASP A 15 3.14 -8.08 15.88
N GLN A 16 2.07 -8.70 16.37
CA GLN A 16 1.11 -8.11 17.30
C GLN A 16 1.32 -8.64 18.70
N HIS A 17 1.39 -7.73 19.66
CA HIS A 17 1.48 -8.04 21.09
C HIS A 17 0.24 -7.53 21.79
N HIS A 18 -0.62 -8.44 22.23
CA HIS A 18 -1.90 -8.13 22.84
C HIS A 18 -1.79 -8.01 24.36
N SER A 19 -2.52 -7.06 24.94
CA SER A 19 -2.73 -6.95 26.37
C SER A 19 -4.17 -6.53 26.63
N ASP A 20 -4.88 -7.30 27.45
CA ASP A 20 -6.28 -7.00 27.82
C ASP A 20 -6.43 -5.68 28.56
N ARG A 21 -5.40 -5.26 29.29
CA ARG A 21 -5.45 -4.06 30.13
C ARG A 21 -4.80 -2.83 29.50
N LYS A 22 -3.85 -3.02 28.60
CA LYS A 22 -2.99 -1.94 28.07
C LYS A 22 -3.11 -1.73 26.58
N GLY A 23 -3.96 -2.52 25.91
CA GLY A 23 -4.08 -2.46 24.44
C GLY A 23 -3.03 -3.30 23.74
N ASP A 24 -2.86 -3.02 22.45
CA ASP A 24 -2.03 -3.84 21.56
C ASP A 24 -0.89 -3.04 20.96
N ILE A 25 0.21 -3.73 20.69
CA ILE A 25 1.36 -3.18 19.97
C ILE A 25 1.54 -3.97 18.68
N CYS A 26 1.72 -3.29 17.56
CA CYS A 26 2.18 -3.92 16.31
C CYS A 26 3.56 -3.41 15.98
N VAL A 27 4.44 -4.34 15.58
CA VAL A 27 5.82 -4.03 15.25
C VAL A 27 6.05 -4.27 13.76
N VAL A 28 6.67 -3.27 13.10
CA VAL A 28 7.20 -3.43 11.75
C VAL A 28 8.70 -3.20 11.81
N GLU A 29 9.45 -4.23 11.47
CA GLU A 29 10.92 -4.19 11.55
C GLU A 29 11.51 -4.50 10.19
N ASN A 30 12.45 -3.66 9.77
CA ASN A 30 13.10 -3.78 8.47
C ASN A 30 13.74 -5.15 8.27
N GLY A 31 13.39 -5.83 7.18
CA GLY A 31 13.95 -7.11 6.83
C GLY A 31 13.49 -8.27 7.71
N VAL A 32 12.59 -8.05 8.67
CA VAL A 32 12.05 -9.08 9.56
C VAL A 32 10.57 -9.28 9.30
N THR A 33 9.73 -8.26 9.55
CA THR A 33 8.29 -8.35 9.30
C THR A 33 7.92 -7.98 7.88
N ILE A 34 8.75 -7.17 7.21
CA ILE A 34 8.54 -6.77 5.81
C ILE A 34 9.81 -7.02 5.01
N PRO A 35 9.71 -7.25 3.68
CA PRO A 35 10.86 -7.62 2.85
C PRO A 35 11.66 -6.43 2.32
N PHE A 36 11.57 -5.26 2.95
CA PHE A 36 12.33 -4.08 2.54
C PHE A 36 12.67 -3.21 3.74
N ASN A 37 13.55 -2.24 3.53
CA ASN A 37 13.91 -1.25 4.54
C ASN A 37 13.06 0.00 4.34
N VAL A 38 12.43 0.46 5.42
CA VAL A 38 11.62 1.68 5.39
C VAL A 38 12.54 2.88 5.36
N LYS A 39 12.39 3.71 4.34
CA LYS A 39 13.12 4.98 4.19
C LYS A 39 12.22 6.19 4.35
N ARG A 40 10.90 6.00 4.21
CA ARG A 40 9.94 7.10 4.34
C ARG A 40 8.64 6.54 4.90
N THR A 41 8.02 7.31 5.81
CA THR A 41 6.71 6.99 6.36
C THR A 41 5.82 8.22 6.18
N TYR A 42 4.60 8.01 5.74
CA TYR A 42 3.59 9.05 5.68
C TYR A 42 2.22 8.46 5.99
N TYR A 43 1.27 9.34 6.33
CA TYR A 43 -0.08 8.86 6.63
C TYR A 43 -1.11 9.86 6.13
N LEU A 44 -2.25 9.32 5.73
CA LEU A 44 -3.39 10.07 5.24
C LEU A 44 -4.47 10.05 6.31
N TYR A 45 -5.06 11.21 6.56
CA TYR A 45 -6.13 11.33 7.57
C TYR A 45 -7.10 12.44 7.14
N ASP A 46 -8.26 12.48 7.78
CA ASP A 46 -9.31 13.46 7.49
C ASP A 46 -9.74 13.44 6.02
N ILE A 47 -9.79 12.25 5.42
CA ILE A 47 -10.21 12.12 4.02
C ILE A 47 -11.75 12.26 3.98
N PRO A 48 -12.28 13.23 3.24
CA PRO A 48 -13.74 13.39 3.13
C PRO A 48 -14.41 12.15 2.55
N GLY A 49 -15.62 11.85 3.01
CA GLY A 49 -16.38 10.73 2.48
C GLY A 49 -16.58 10.83 0.97
N GLY A 50 -16.41 9.72 0.29
CA GLY A 50 -16.56 9.66 -1.16
C GLY A 50 -15.33 10.06 -1.97
N GLU A 51 -14.27 10.54 -1.32
CA GLU A 51 -13.03 10.91 -2.01
C GLU A 51 -12.15 9.69 -2.27
N GLU A 52 -11.39 9.76 -3.34
CA GLU A 52 -10.39 8.77 -3.72
C GLU A 52 -8.98 9.35 -3.60
N ARG A 53 -8.01 8.50 -3.36
CA ARG A 53 -6.60 8.89 -3.23
C ARG A 53 -5.72 7.89 -3.97
N GLY A 54 -4.49 8.32 -4.30
CA GLY A 54 -3.42 7.42 -4.70
C GLY A 54 -3.50 6.84 -6.11
N ALA A 55 -4.24 7.46 -7.03
CA ALA A 55 -4.31 6.98 -8.42
C ALA A 55 -2.96 7.15 -9.12
N HIS A 56 -2.05 6.21 -8.90
CA HIS A 56 -0.70 6.23 -9.48
C HIS A 56 -0.04 4.86 -9.34
N ALA A 57 1.13 4.72 -9.95
CA ALA A 57 1.99 3.56 -9.80
C ALA A 57 3.41 4.00 -9.48
N HIS A 58 4.23 3.07 -9.06
CA HIS A 58 5.66 3.26 -8.80
C HIS A 58 6.49 2.27 -9.59
N LYS A 59 7.63 2.72 -10.10
CA LYS A 59 8.54 1.88 -10.88
C LYS A 59 9.44 1.02 -9.98
N GLU A 60 9.93 1.59 -8.87
CA GLU A 60 10.91 0.94 -8.00
C GLU A 60 10.42 0.79 -6.56
N LEU A 61 9.55 1.68 -6.10
CA LEU A 61 9.15 1.77 -4.70
C LEU A 61 8.26 0.59 -4.29
N GLN A 62 8.57 0.02 -3.13
CA GLN A 62 7.74 -0.96 -2.43
C GLN A 62 7.05 -0.26 -1.28
N GLN A 63 5.85 -0.72 -0.94
CA GLN A 63 5.07 -0.11 0.14
C GLN A 63 4.39 -1.16 1.01
N LEU A 64 4.18 -0.78 2.27
CA LEU A 64 3.25 -1.47 3.17
C LEU A 64 2.19 -0.46 3.57
N ILE A 65 0.93 -0.77 3.33
CA ILE A 65 -0.20 0.10 3.68
C ILE A 65 -0.98 -0.54 4.83
N ILE A 66 -1.22 0.26 5.88
CA ILE A 66 -1.89 -0.21 7.11
C ILE A 66 -3.07 0.72 7.42
N ALA A 67 -4.22 0.13 7.74
CA ALA A 67 -5.32 0.89 8.34
C ALA A 67 -5.03 1.04 9.83
N ALA A 68 -4.30 2.09 10.20
CA ALA A 68 -3.94 2.35 11.60
C ALA A 68 -5.18 2.69 12.44
N SER A 69 -6.22 3.22 11.80
CA SER A 69 -7.54 3.46 12.38
C SER A 69 -8.58 3.37 11.27
N GLY A 70 -9.75 2.86 11.59
CA GLY A 70 -10.85 2.78 10.63
C GLY A 70 -10.64 1.76 9.53
N SER A 71 -11.19 2.06 8.36
CA SER A 71 -11.12 1.15 7.21
C SER A 71 -11.12 1.89 5.89
N PHE A 72 -10.55 1.25 4.87
CA PHE A 72 -10.59 1.72 3.48
C PHE A 72 -10.27 0.57 2.55
N ASP A 73 -10.55 0.77 1.26
CA ASP A 73 -10.25 -0.21 0.23
C ASP A 73 -9.05 0.23 -0.58
N VAL A 74 -8.21 -0.74 -0.96
CA VAL A 74 -7.09 -0.55 -1.89
C VAL A 74 -7.32 -1.45 -3.08
N THR A 75 -7.47 -0.85 -4.26
CA THR A 75 -7.57 -1.61 -5.51
C THR A 75 -6.22 -1.58 -6.20
N LEU A 76 -5.65 -2.76 -6.43
CA LEU A 76 -4.41 -2.95 -7.18
C LEU A 76 -4.74 -3.40 -8.59
N ASN A 77 -3.96 -2.90 -9.54
CA ASN A 77 -4.16 -3.17 -10.95
C ASN A 77 -2.79 -3.34 -11.62
N ASP A 78 -2.53 -4.51 -12.19
CA ASP A 78 -1.26 -4.79 -12.86
C ASP A 78 -1.30 -4.55 -14.37
N GLY A 79 -2.38 -3.94 -14.86
CA GLY A 79 -2.61 -3.73 -16.29
C GLY A 79 -3.42 -4.84 -16.96
N ASN A 80 -3.63 -5.95 -16.26
CA ASN A 80 -4.36 -7.12 -16.76
C ASN A 80 -5.44 -7.57 -15.78
N VAL A 81 -5.13 -7.61 -14.48
CA VAL A 81 -6.04 -8.06 -13.42
C VAL A 81 -6.11 -7.00 -12.34
N LYS A 82 -7.28 -6.86 -11.74
CA LYS A 82 -7.52 -6.00 -10.58
C LYS A 82 -7.85 -6.86 -9.36
N ARG A 83 -7.34 -6.45 -8.21
CA ARG A 83 -7.73 -7.05 -6.92
C ARG A 83 -7.98 -5.92 -5.92
N THR A 84 -9.08 -6.04 -5.17
CA THR A 84 -9.41 -5.08 -4.11
C THR A 84 -9.22 -5.74 -2.75
N PHE A 85 -8.50 -5.03 -1.87
CA PHE A 85 -8.27 -5.43 -0.50
C PHE A 85 -8.95 -4.43 0.42
N THR A 86 -9.75 -4.91 1.38
CA THR A 86 -10.30 -4.06 2.43
C THR A 86 -9.37 -4.13 3.64
N LEU A 87 -8.82 -2.97 4.02
CA LEU A 87 -7.98 -2.87 5.21
C LEU A 87 -8.81 -2.27 6.33
N ASN A 88 -9.01 -3.05 7.40
CA ASN A 88 -9.87 -2.67 8.52
C ASN A 88 -9.33 -3.11 9.87
N ARG A 89 -8.06 -3.53 9.94
CA ARG A 89 -7.40 -3.96 11.17
C ARG A 89 -5.96 -3.46 11.21
N PRO A 90 -5.52 -2.87 12.33
CA PRO A 90 -4.18 -2.30 12.41
C PRO A 90 -3.05 -3.34 12.45
N TYR A 91 -3.37 -4.61 12.67
CA TYR A 91 -2.36 -5.67 12.70
C TYR A 91 -2.15 -6.35 11.34
N GLN A 92 -2.73 -5.81 10.28
CA GLN A 92 -2.56 -6.30 8.91
C GLN A 92 -2.02 -5.17 8.03
N GLY A 93 -1.05 -5.50 7.17
CA GLY A 93 -0.53 -4.56 6.18
C GLY A 93 -0.61 -5.15 4.79
N LEU A 94 -0.93 -4.32 3.81
CA LEU A 94 -0.90 -4.73 2.41
C LEU A 94 0.48 -4.40 1.84
N TYR A 95 1.23 -5.46 1.48
CA TYR A 95 2.51 -5.31 0.81
C TYR A 95 2.29 -5.16 -0.69
N ILE A 96 2.81 -4.07 -1.26
CA ILE A 96 2.68 -3.73 -2.68
C ILE A 96 4.06 -3.71 -3.31
N VAL A 97 4.24 -4.56 -4.33
CA VAL A 97 5.46 -4.61 -5.13
C VAL A 97 5.49 -3.45 -6.14
N PRO A 98 6.67 -3.12 -6.71
CA PRO A 98 6.72 -2.14 -7.81
C PRO A 98 5.86 -2.57 -9.01
N GLY A 99 5.46 -1.58 -9.81
CA GLY A 99 4.71 -1.86 -11.04
C GLY A 99 3.22 -2.09 -10.84
N MET A 100 2.67 -1.60 -9.74
CA MET A 100 1.24 -1.71 -9.46
C MET A 100 0.57 -0.35 -9.49
N TRP A 101 -0.46 -0.22 -10.32
CA TRP A 101 -1.37 0.92 -10.22
C TRP A 101 -2.28 0.70 -9.02
N ARG A 102 -2.46 1.74 -8.21
CA ARG A 102 -3.30 1.64 -7.02
C ARG A 102 -4.28 2.79 -6.95
N GLU A 103 -5.42 2.50 -6.37
CA GLU A 103 -6.43 3.47 -6.03
C GLU A 103 -6.96 3.14 -4.63
N LEU A 104 -7.10 4.16 -3.80
CA LEU A 104 -7.61 4.02 -2.45
C LEU A 104 -8.93 4.75 -2.37
N ASN A 105 -9.95 4.09 -1.81
CA ASN A 105 -11.28 4.68 -1.68
C ASN A 105 -12.04 4.06 -0.50
N ASN A 106 -13.30 4.47 -0.36
CA ASN A 106 -14.21 3.95 0.66
C ASN A 106 -13.65 4.12 2.09
N PHE A 107 -13.09 5.29 2.36
CA PHE A 107 -12.53 5.61 3.68
C PHE A 107 -13.65 5.80 4.69
N SER A 108 -13.55 5.12 5.84
CA SER A 108 -14.44 5.34 6.96
C SER A 108 -14.11 6.66 7.65
N SER A 109 -15.07 7.21 8.41
CA SER A 109 -14.82 8.40 9.22
C SER A 109 -13.72 8.12 10.24
N GLY A 110 -12.75 9.04 10.35
CA GLY A 110 -11.63 8.91 11.29
C GLY A 110 -10.61 7.88 10.89
N SER A 111 -10.63 7.38 9.65
CA SER A 111 -9.62 6.43 9.19
C SER A 111 -8.25 7.10 9.09
N VAL A 112 -7.21 6.30 9.32
CA VAL A 112 -5.82 6.70 9.15
C VAL A 112 -5.14 5.65 8.29
N CYS A 113 -4.66 6.09 7.13
CA CYS A 113 -3.91 5.24 6.21
C CYS A 113 -2.42 5.49 6.43
N LEU A 114 -1.75 4.54 7.06
CA LEU A 114 -0.32 4.61 7.33
C LEU A 114 0.43 3.90 6.22
N VAL A 115 1.42 4.58 5.62
CA VAL A 115 2.20 4.03 4.51
C VAL A 115 3.68 4.03 4.87
N LEU A 116 4.29 2.85 4.77
CA LEU A 116 5.73 2.65 4.95
C LEU A 116 6.32 2.38 3.57
N ALA A 117 7.33 3.14 3.17
CA ALA A 117 7.86 3.11 1.81
C ALA A 117 9.35 2.78 1.78
N SER A 118 9.77 2.03 0.77
CA SER A 118 11.16 1.57 0.60
C SER A 118 12.10 2.65 0.08
N GLU A 119 11.57 3.77 -0.42
CA GLU A 119 12.37 4.84 -1.00
C GLU A 119 11.89 6.19 -0.48
N GLY A 120 12.78 7.17 -0.47
CA GLY A 120 12.42 8.57 -0.28
C GLY A 120 11.55 9.06 -1.44
N TYR A 121 10.98 10.25 -1.30
CA TYR A 121 10.16 10.83 -2.37
C TYR A 121 11.00 11.09 -3.62
N ASP A 122 10.55 10.58 -4.75
CA ASP A 122 11.16 10.79 -6.06
C ASP A 122 10.06 10.80 -7.12
N GLU A 123 9.75 11.98 -7.66
CA GLU A 123 8.70 12.13 -8.67
C GLU A 123 8.98 11.29 -9.92
N LYS A 124 10.24 11.02 -10.23
CA LYS A 124 10.63 10.21 -11.39
C LYS A 124 10.20 8.75 -11.24
N ASP A 125 9.96 8.29 -10.02
CA ASP A 125 9.49 6.94 -9.74
C ASP A 125 7.99 6.81 -9.95
N TYR A 126 7.24 7.92 -9.99
CA TYR A 126 5.79 7.91 -10.12
C TYR A 126 5.36 7.79 -11.58
N ILE A 127 4.30 7.03 -11.79
CA ILE A 127 3.52 7.04 -13.04
C ILE A 127 2.13 7.50 -12.66
N ARG A 128 1.74 8.68 -13.11
CA ARG A 128 0.48 9.31 -12.70
C ARG A 128 -0.62 9.24 -13.76
N ASP A 129 -0.28 8.88 -14.98
CA ASP A 129 -1.23 8.70 -16.08
C ASP A 129 -1.42 7.21 -16.34
N TYR A 130 -2.67 6.76 -16.41
CA TYR A 130 -2.97 5.34 -16.55
C TYR A 130 -2.51 4.77 -17.88
N GLN A 131 -2.58 5.55 -18.97
CA GLN A 131 -2.09 5.10 -20.26
C GLN A 131 -0.58 4.93 -20.25
N ASP A 132 0.14 5.84 -19.60
CA ASP A 132 1.58 5.70 -19.40
C ASP A 132 1.90 4.44 -18.59
N PHE A 133 1.06 4.13 -17.60
CA PHE A 133 1.20 2.90 -16.82
C PHE A 133 1.04 1.66 -17.70
N LEU A 134 0.03 1.63 -18.56
CA LEU A 134 -0.17 0.49 -19.45
C LEU A 134 1.01 0.31 -20.41
N GLU A 135 1.54 1.40 -20.95
CA GLU A 135 2.72 1.37 -21.81
C GLU A 135 3.93 0.84 -21.06
N TYR A 136 4.12 1.31 -19.82
CA TYR A 136 5.20 0.84 -18.95
C TYR A 136 5.09 -0.67 -18.72
N LYS A 137 3.90 -1.17 -18.39
CA LYS A 137 3.70 -2.61 -18.16
C LYS A 137 3.93 -3.41 -19.43
N ASN A 138 3.48 -2.93 -20.57
CA ASN A 138 3.65 -3.63 -21.85
C ASN A 138 5.11 -3.68 -22.30
N SER A 139 5.95 -2.75 -21.84
CA SER A 139 7.38 -2.75 -22.15
C SER A 139 8.19 -3.72 -21.29
N GLN A 140 7.58 -4.27 -20.26
CA GLN A 140 8.24 -5.25 -19.36
C GLN A 140 8.04 -6.67 -19.87
N ILE A 141 8.98 -7.52 -19.53
CA ILE A 141 8.99 -8.93 -19.96
C ILE A 141 8.18 -9.78 -18.98
#